data_e1c2f4d6822f29abc769183eab8d12b7
#
_entry.id   e1c2f4d6822f29abc769183eab8d12b7
#
_cell.length_a   1.000
_cell.length_b   1.000
_cell.length_c   1.000
_cell.angle_alpha   90.00
_cell.angle_beta   90.00
_cell.angle_gamma   90.00
#
_symmetry.space_group_name_H-M   'P 1'
#
loop_
_entity.id
_entity.type
_entity.pdbx_description
1 polymer ?
#
loop_
_entity_poly.entity_id
_entity_poly.type
_entity_poly.pdbx_seq_one_letter_code
_entity_poly.pdbx_strand_id
1 'polypeptide(L)'
;MESQGGLSVWLNLRWYPLLLLVYSAGIAAVESKNYKSIAEIFYTKLGSTDSSDKDSYFVQWVASAVGDLGDVFKRIPEHERQYTPISEYLYKLLQPSLDDLFFLGKGYESVFDEFEILFALAVADIKKQEDSYIWGPIGRFGWKNRRHGTSPFQRLRDEAAKHKSNWPPIKAGMFGGDYKRFEDIAEHYQTEIIGQLRWF
;
A
#
# COMPACT_ATOMS: atom_id res chain seq x y z
N MET A 1 26.72 28.03 3.35
CA MET A 1 25.36 27.58 2.90
C MET A 1 25.13 26.22 3.49
N GLU A 2 24.79 26.15 4.74
CA GLU A 2 24.50 24.89 5.41
C GLU A 2 23.03 24.50 5.20
N SER A 3 22.87 23.28 4.88
CA SER A 3 21.78 22.59 4.27
C SER A 3 20.44 22.73 5.02
N GLN A 4 19.41 23.13 4.29
CA GLN A 4 18.00 22.95 4.63
C GLN A 4 17.61 21.44 4.81
N GLY A 5 18.58 20.53 4.78
CA GLY A 5 18.34 19.08 4.88
C GLY A 5 17.74 18.62 6.21
N GLY A 6 18.04 19.29 7.31
CA GLY A 6 17.44 18.98 8.61
C GLY A 6 15.95 19.28 8.69
N LEU A 7 15.51 20.37 8.10
CA LEU A 7 14.09 20.78 8.08
C LEU A 7 13.23 19.82 7.22
N SER A 8 13.73 19.35 6.08
CA SER A 8 12.99 18.43 5.21
C SER A 8 12.75 17.07 5.88
N VAL A 9 13.75 16.54 6.60
CA VAL A 9 13.58 15.28 7.35
C VAL A 9 12.46 15.40 8.39
N TRP A 10 12.46 16.50 9.18
CA TRP A 10 11.41 16.72 10.17
C TRP A 10 10.02 16.92 9.54
N LEU A 11 9.96 17.63 8.42
CA LEU A 11 8.71 17.82 7.68
C LEU A 11 8.17 16.50 7.14
N ASN A 12 9.03 15.61 6.68
CA ASN A 12 8.61 14.29 6.22
C ASN A 12 8.19 13.39 7.39
N LEU A 13 8.90 13.42 8.51
CA LEU A 13 8.56 12.62 9.70
C LEU A 13 7.18 12.96 10.30
N ARG A 14 6.60 14.13 10.03
CA ARG A 14 5.23 14.45 10.47
C ARG A 14 4.17 13.47 9.92
N TRP A 15 4.45 12.81 8.81
CA TRP A 15 3.55 11.81 8.21
C TRP A 15 3.64 10.44 8.87
N TYR A 16 4.67 10.21 9.68
CA TYR A 16 4.91 8.92 10.31
C TYR A 16 3.74 8.44 11.20
N PRO A 17 3.14 9.27 12.09
CA PRO A 17 1.98 8.85 12.86
C PRO A 17 0.78 8.47 11.99
N LEU A 18 0.57 9.17 10.86
CA LEU A 18 -0.48 8.82 9.91
C LEU A 18 -0.25 7.43 9.30
N LEU A 19 0.99 7.13 8.91
CA LEU A 19 1.31 5.80 8.37
C LEU A 19 1.08 4.69 9.40
N LEU A 20 1.46 4.91 10.66
CA LEU A 20 1.19 3.94 11.73
C LEU A 20 -0.30 3.66 11.88
N LEU A 21 -1.13 4.70 11.88
CA LEU A 21 -2.59 4.56 11.98
C LEU A 21 -3.17 3.83 10.78
N VAL A 22 -2.79 4.22 9.57
CA VAL A 22 -3.33 3.61 8.34
C VAL A 22 -2.92 2.15 8.21
N TYR A 23 -1.65 1.82 8.47
CA TYR A 23 -1.19 0.43 8.41
C TYR A 23 -1.85 -0.43 9.50
N SER A 24 -1.91 0.06 10.74
CA SER A 24 -2.55 -0.69 11.83
C SER A 24 -4.04 -0.93 11.55
N ALA A 25 -4.77 0.11 11.16
CA ALA A 25 -6.19 0.00 10.82
C ALA A 25 -6.44 -0.88 9.60
N GLY A 26 -5.60 -0.74 8.57
CA GLY A 26 -5.71 -1.52 7.35
C GLY A 26 -5.43 -3.01 7.56
N ILE A 27 -4.37 -3.35 8.29
CA ILE A 27 -4.06 -4.75 8.66
C ILE A 27 -5.19 -5.34 9.50
N ALA A 28 -5.68 -4.61 10.49
CA ALA A 28 -6.83 -5.03 11.30
C ALA A 28 -8.10 -5.25 10.46
N ALA A 29 -8.32 -4.39 9.48
CA ALA A 29 -9.48 -4.50 8.58
C ALA A 29 -9.36 -5.70 7.62
N VAL A 30 -8.17 -6.00 7.10
CA VAL A 30 -7.92 -7.21 6.29
C VAL A 30 -8.16 -8.46 7.13
N GLU A 31 -7.58 -8.55 8.32
CA GLU A 31 -7.75 -9.70 9.21
C GLU A 31 -9.21 -9.94 9.56
N SER A 32 -9.94 -8.90 9.92
CA SER A 32 -11.37 -8.97 10.22
C SER A 32 -12.27 -9.09 8.99
N LYS A 33 -11.67 -9.11 7.77
CA LYS A 33 -12.37 -9.10 6.48
C LYS A 33 -13.32 -7.91 6.30
N ASN A 34 -13.03 -6.81 6.98
CA ASN A 34 -13.78 -5.56 6.89
C ASN A 34 -13.26 -4.67 5.76
N TYR A 35 -13.31 -5.16 4.54
CA TYR A 35 -12.84 -4.43 3.34
C TYR A 35 -13.65 -3.17 3.06
N LYS A 36 -14.86 -3.06 3.63
CA LYS A 36 -15.67 -1.83 3.52
C LYS A 36 -14.94 -0.64 4.16
N SER A 37 -14.38 -0.83 5.35
CA SER A 37 -13.59 0.23 5.99
C SER A 37 -12.35 0.60 5.18
N ILE A 38 -11.69 -0.37 4.54
CA ILE A 38 -10.55 -0.09 3.65
C ILE A 38 -10.99 0.74 2.45
N ALA A 39 -12.09 0.33 1.79
CA ALA A 39 -12.63 1.06 0.65
C ALA A 39 -13.03 2.49 1.02
N GLU A 40 -13.75 2.68 2.13
CA GLU A 40 -14.15 3.99 2.62
C GLU A 40 -12.93 4.89 2.92
N ILE A 41 -11.91 4.37 3.61
CA ILE A 41 -10.70 5.14 3.90
C ILE A 41 -9.97 5.50 2.60
N PHE A 42 -9.71 4.53 1.72
CA PHE A 42 -8.88 4.74 0.55
C PHE A 42 -9.53 5.69 -0.47
N TYR A 43 -10.83 5.55 -0.69
CA TYR A 43 -11.56 6.34 -1.68
C TYR A 43 -12.27 7.57 -1.09
N THR A 44 -11.97 7.94 0.18
CA THR A 44 -12.41 9.22 0.73
C THR A 44 -11.72 10.36 -0.01
N LYS A 45 -12.53 11.27 -0.57
CA LYS A 45 -12.03 12.50 -1.18
C LYS A 45 -11.70 13.52 -0.11
N LEU A 46 -10.53 14.10 -0.21
CA LEU A 46 -10.13 15.24 0.58
C LEU A 46 -10.36 16.49 -0.27
N GLY A 47 -11.24 17.36 0.22
CA GLY A 47 -11.47 18.65 -0.44
C GLY A 47 -10.20 19.49 -0.42
N SER A 48 -9.87 20.10 -1.56
CA SER A 48 -8.81 21.10 -1.59
C SER A 48 -9.30 22.38 -0.90
N THR A 49 -8.43 22.98 -0.09
CA THR A 49 -8.66 24.31 0.48
C THR A 49 -8.46 25.43 -0.55
N ASP A 50 -7.87 25.09 -1.68
CA ASP A 50 -7.61 26.02 -2.78
C ASP A 50 -8.50 25.65 -3.97
N SER A 51 -9.29 26.60 -4.46
CA SER A 51 -10.26 26.38 -5.54
C SER A 51 -9.65 26.00 -6.90
N SER A 52 -8.32 26.04 -7.00
CA SER A 52 -7.55 25.65 -8.18
C SER A 52 -7.07 24.18 -8.15
N ASP A 53 -7.07 23.52 -6.99
CA ASP A 53 -6.59 22.16 -6.86
C ASP A 53 -7.74 21.16 -7.02
N LYS A 54 -7.45 20.07 -7.75
CA LYS A 54 -8.39 18.94 -7.86
C LYS A 54 -8.50 18.24 -6.52
N ASP A 55 -9.73 17.81 -6.17
CA ASP A 55 -9.94 16.89 -5.06
C ASP A 55 -9.02 15.68 -5.22
N SER A 56 -8.32 15.33 -4.15
CA SER A 56 -7.48 14.15 -4.10
C SER A 56 -8.05 13.11 -3.15
N TYR A 57 -7.77 11.85 -3.41
CA TYR A 57 -8.17 10.78 -2.52
C TYR A 57 -7.18 10.61 -1.36
N PHE A 58 -7.70 10.24 -0.19
CA PHE A 58 -6.89 10.04 1.01
C PHE A 58 -5.72 9.06 0.78
N VAL A 59 -5.96 7.98 0.03
CA VAL A 59 -4.92 6.99 -0.30
C VAL A 59 -3.74 7.58 -1.08
N GLN A 60 -3.95 8.61 -1.89
CA GLN A 60 -2.88 9.30 -2.62
C GLN A 60 -1.97 10.09 -1.67
N TRP A 61 -2.54 10.71 -0.64
CA TRP A 61 -1.76 11.39 0.41
C TRP A 61 -0.91 10.41 1.19
N VAL A 62 -1.48 9.24 1.53
CA VAL A 62 -0.72 8.18 2.21
C VAL A 62 0.41 7.66 1.32
N ALA A 63 0.17 7.49 0.01
CA ALA A 63 1.19 7.06 -0.93
C ALA A 63 2.32 8.09 -1.08
N SER A 64 1.98 9.39 -1.12
CA SER A 64 2.98 10.46 -1.11
C SER A 64 3.82 10.43 0.17
N ALA A 65 3.17 10.24 1.33
CA ALA A 65 3.87 10.11 2.61
C ALA A 65 4.86 8.93 2.63
N VAL A 66 4.50 7.79 2.03
CA VAL A 66 5.43 6.65 1.85
C VAL A 66 6.62 7.04 0.98
N GLY A 67 6.40 7.77 -0.12
CA GLY A 67 7.47 8.27 -0.98
C GLY A 67 8.41 9.22 -0.25
N ASP A 68 7.87 10.23 0.42
CA ASP A 68 8.62 11.26 1.13
C ASP A 68 9.47 10.69 2.29
N LEU A 69 8.95 9.67 2.96
CA LEU A 69 9.66 8.98 4.04
C LEU A 69 10.69 7.96 3.54
N GLY A 70 10.60 7.50 2.30
CA GLY A 70 11.48 6.48 1.75
C GLY A 70 12.96 6.80 1.92
N ASP A 71 13.37 8.03 1.60
CA ASP A 71 14.75 8.48 1.72
C ASP A 71 15.21 8.67 3.18
N VAL A 72 14.27 9.01 4.06
CA VAL A 72 14.56 9.12 5.50
C VAL A 72 14.85 7.74 6.07
N PHE A 73 14.02 6.74 5.73
CA PHE A 73 14.15 5.38 6.26
C PHE A 73 15.38 4.63 5.69
N LYS A 74 15.81 4.94 4.47
CA LYS A 74 17.08 4.43 3.92
C LYS A 74 18.32 4.87 4.71
N ARG A 75 18.23 5.95 5.48
CA ARG A 75 19.33 6.47 6.32
C ARG A 75 19.34 5.89 7.74
N ILE A 76 18.34 5.09 8.10
CA ILE A 76 18.32 4.40 9.40
C ILE A 76 19.31 3.23 9.33
N PRO A 77 20.18 3.05 10.36
CA PRO A 77 21.10 1.91 10.43
C PRO A 77 20.37 0.59 10.18
N GLU A 78 21.00 -0.31 9.43
CA GLU A 78 20.48 -1.62 9.00
C GLU A 78 19.38 -1.57 7.92
N HIS A 79 18.94 -0.38 7.49
CA HIS A 79 17.92 -0.23 6.43
C HIS A 79 18.50 0.25 5.09
N GLU A 80 19.78 0.63 5.02
CA GLU A 80 20.41 1.24 3.83
C GLU A 80 20.36 0.34 2.59
N ARG A 81 20.35 -0.98 2.80
CA ARG A 81 20.34 -1.99 1.73
C ARG A 81 18.96 -2.57 1.45
N GLN A 82 17.92 -2.07 2.12
CA GLN A 82 16.56 -2.57 1.91
C GLN A 82 15.91 -1.85 0.73
N TYR A 83 15.24 -2.60 -0.11
CA TYR A 83 14.51 -2.05 -1.27
C TYR A 83 13.23 -1.32 -0.85
N THR A 84 12.58 -1.79 0.21
CA THR A 84 11.33 -1.26 0.75
C THR A 84 11.47 -0.94 2.25
N PRO A 85 12.36 0.02 2.62
CA PRO A 85 12.77 0.21 4.02
C PRO A 85 11.59 0.56 4.94
N ILE A 86 10.63 1.37 4.50
CA ILE A 86 9.43 1.70 5.28
C ILE A 86 8.58 0.47 5.53
N SER A 87 8.31 -0.31 4.48
CA SER A 87 7.51 -1.51 4.57
C SER A 87 8.14 -2.55 5.51
N GLU A 88 9.46 -2.76 5.40
CA GLU A 88 10.20 -3.65 6.29
C GLU A 88 10.20 -3.16 7.75
N TYR A 89 10.32 -1.86 7.95
CA TYR A 89 10.28 -1.25 9.27
C TYR A 89 8.89 -1.39 9.90
N LEU A 90 7.83 -1.00 9.17
CA LEU A 90 6.45 -1.09 9.65
C LEU A 90 6.04 -2.53 9.93
N TYR A 91 6.46 -3.47 9.10
CA TYR A 91 6.22 -4.89 9.33
C TYR A 91 6.75 -5.34 10.69
N LYS A 92 8.01 -5.04 10.99
CA LYS A 92 8.66 -5.43 12.25
C LYS A 92 8.07 -4.68 13.46
N LEU A 93 7.78 -3.39 13.29
CA LEU A 93 7.28 -2.54 14.36
C LEU A 93 5.86 -2.91 14.81
N LEU A 94 4.98 -3.16 13.84
CA LEU A 94 3.57 -3.40 14.12
C LEU A 94 3.25 -4.84 14.53
N GLN A 95 4.10 -5.79 14.14
CA GLN A 95 3.88 -7.20 14.41
C GLN A 95 3.58 -7.52 15.87
N PRO A 96 4.38 -7.12 16.87
CA PRO A 96 4.12 -7.50 18.26
C PRO A 96 2.77 -7.00 18.75
N SER A 97 2.45 -5.73 18.48
CA SER A 97 1.21 -5.12 18.97
C SER A 97 -0.05 -5.70 18.30
N LEU A 98 0.04 -5.99 16.99
CA LEU A 98 -1.07 -6.57 16.25
C LEU A 98 -1.24 -8.07 16.56
N ASP A 99 -0.14 -8.77 16.82
CA ASP A 99 -0.18 -10.17 17.22
C ASP A 99 -0.85 -10.35 18.59
N ASP A 100 -0.60 -9.46 19.54
CA ASP A 100 -1.27 -9.43 20.85
C ASP A 100 -2.77 -9.16 20.73
N LEU A 101 -3.20 -8.36 19.76
CA LEU A 101 -4.61 -8.00 19.58
C LEU A 101 -5.40 -9.03 18.77
N PHE A 102 -4.80 -9.60 17.74
CA PHE A 102 -5.50 -10.43 16.76
C PHE A 102 -5.02 -11.88 16.73
N PHE A 103 -3.98 -12.24 17.48
CA PHE A 103 -3.40 -13.59 17.53
C PHE A 103 -2.99 -14.13 16.16
N LEU A 104 -2.43 -13.25 15.31
CA LEU A 104 -2.12 -13.54 13.91
C LEU A 104 -1.05 -14.62 13.73
N GLY A 105 -0.05 -14.66 14.61
CA GLY A 105 1.04 -15.62 14.55
C GLY A 105 1.67 -15.70 13.15
N LYS A 106 1.67 -16.88 12.56
CA LYS A 106 2.20 -17.11 11.19
C LYS A 106 1.37 -16.44 10.08
N GLY A 107 0.14 -16.03 10.36
CA GLY A 107 -0.75 -15.36 9.41
C GLY A 107 -0.40 -13.89 9.19
N TYR A 108 0.30 -13.25 10.15
CA TYR A 108 0.60 -11.83 10.12
C TYR A 108 1.23 -11.37 8.78
N GLU A 109 2.23 -12.12 8.29
CA GLU A 109 2.89 -11.80 7.04
C GLU A 109 1.93 -11.76 5.85
N SER A 110 1.00 -12.68 5.78
CA SER A 110 0.02 -12.75 4.69
C SER A 110 -0.96 -11.58 4.72
N VAL A 111 -1.43 -11.22 5.90
CA VAL A 111 -2.37 -10.10 6.11
C VAL A 111 -1.68 -8.76 5.82
N PHE A 112 -0.44 -8.61 6.24
CA PHE A 112 0.36 -7.42 5.95
C PHE A 112 0.59 -7.25 4.44
N ASP A 113 1.02 -8.32 3.75
CA ASP A 113 1.23 -8.30 2.30
C ASP A 113 -0.08 -7.99 1.55
N GLU A 114 -1.20 -8.57 1.96
CA GLU A 114 -2.52 -8.32 1.37
C GLU A 114 -2.92 -6.84 1.49
N PHE A 115 -2.76 -6.27 2.68
CA PHE A 115 -3.02 -4.84 2.89
C PHE A 115 -2.17 -3.96 1.95
N GLU A 116 -0.85 -4.20 1.88
CA GLU A 116 0.04 -3.42 1.02
C GLU A 116 -0.31 -3.57 -0.47
N ILE A 117 -0.70 -4.75 -0.91
CA ILE A 117 -1.13 -4.96 -2.31
C ILE A 117 -2.42 -4.20 -2.60
N LEU A 118 -3.42 -4.27 -1.73
CA LEU A 118 -4.67 -3.53 -1.89
C LEU A 118 -4.43 -2.01 -1.88
N PHE A 119 -3.54 -1.53 -1.01
CA PHE A 119 -3.12 -0.13 -0.96
C PHE A 119 -2.46 0.30 -2.28
N ALA A 120 -1.50 -0.46 -2.77
CA ALA A 120 -0.80 -0.17 -4.01
C ALA A 120 -1.75 -0.15 -5.22
N LEU A 121 -2.64 -1.14 -5.31
CA LEU A 121 -3.61 -1.24 -6.40
C LEU A 121 -4.69 -0.15 -6.33
N ALA A 122 -5.10 0.29 -5.15
CA ALA A 122 -6.04 1.41 -5.00
C ALA A 122 -5.43 2.72 -5.50
N VAL A 123 -4.15 2.97 -5.23
CA VAL A 123 -3.42 4.14 -5.78
C VAL A 123 -3.34 4.05 -7.30
N ALA A 124 -2.95 2.89 -7.83
CA ALA A 124 -2.84 2.66 -9.27
C ALA A 124 -4.19 2.84 -9.99
N ASP A 125 -5.26 2.39 -9.38
CA ASP A 125 -6.63 2.54 -9.88
C ASP A 125 -7.04 4.02 -10.00
N ILE A 126 -6.79 4.81 -8.97
CA ILE A 126 -7.08 6.25 -9.00
C ILE A 126 -6.24 6.96 -10.06
N LYS A 127 -4.95 6.64 -10.14
CA LYS A 127 -4.06 7.21 -11.16
C LYS A 127 -4.54 6.92 -12.57
N LYS A 128 -5.05 5.71 -12.83
CA LYS A 128 -5.65 5.36 -14.13
C LYS A 128 -6.91 6.20 -14.43
N GLN A 129 -7.74 6.46 -13.42
CA GLN A 129 -8.95 7.30 -13.59
C GLN A 129 -8.61 8.77 -13.88
N GLU A 130 -7.47 9.23 -13.39
CA GLU A 130 -6.98 10.60 -13.61
C GLU A 130 -6.21 10.76 -14.92
N ASP A 131 -6.17 9.74 -15.79
CA ASP A 131 -5.33 9.67 -17.00
C ASP A 131 -3.84 9.96 -16.71
N SER A 132 -3.40 9.62 -15.49
CA SER A 132 -2.05 9.82 -15.03
C SER A 132 -1.23 8.55 -15.20
N TYR A 133 0.10 8.67 -15.09
CA TYR A 133 0.98 7.49 -15.06
C TYR A 133 0.55 6.52 -13.95
N ILE A 134 0.20 5.31 -14.33
CA ILE A 134 -0.28 4.27 -13.42
C ILE A 134 0.88 3.82 -12.54
N TRP A 135 0.78 4.10 -11.25
CA TRP A 135 1.79 3.79 -10.25
C TRP A 135 1.13 3.54 -8.90
N GLY A 136 1.79 2.78 -8.05
CA GLY A 136 1.44 2.59 -6.65
C GLY A 136 2.67 2.20 -5.83
N PRO A 137 2.67 2.43 -4.51
CA PRO A 137 3.80 2.12 -3.66
C PRO A 137 4.08 0.62 -3.65
N ILE A 138 5.38 0.27 -3.65
CA ILE A 138 5.80 -1.13 -3.59
C ILE A 138 6.27 -1.43 -2.18
N GLY A 139 5.62 -2.39 -1.54
CA GLY A 139 6.01 -2.93 -0.27
C GLY A 139 6.81 -4.23 -0.37
N ARG A 140 6.93 -4.93 0.76
CA ARG A 140 7.64 -6.22 0.88
C ARG A 140 7.16 -7.27 -0.12
N PHE A 141 5.89 -7.25 -0.50
CA PHE A 141 5.31 -8.18 -1.48
C PHE A 141 6.05 -8.15 -2.82
N GLY A 142 6.64 -7.01 -3.20
CA GLY A 142 7.32 -6.83 -4.48
C GLY A 142 8.52 -7.76 -4.64
N TRP A 143 9.43 -7.83 -3.67
CA TRP A 143 10.61 -8.68 -3.78
C TRP A 143 10.28 -10.18 -3.61
N LYS A 144 9.16 -10.51 -2.94
CA LYS A 144 8.69 -11.90 -2.80
C LYS A 144 8.19 -12.48 -4.12
N ASN A 145 7.91 -11.65 -5.10
CA ASN A 145 7.44 -12.09 -6.42
C ASN A 145 8.46 -12.95 -7.18
N ARG A 146 9.75 -12.91 -6.80
CA ARG A 146 10.83 -13.69 -7.43
C ARG A 146 11.22 -14.97 -6.70
N ARG A 147 10.64 -15.24 -5.53
CA ARG A 147 10.94 -16.47 -4.80
C ARG A 147 10.23 -17.66 -5.43
N HIS A 148 10.82 -18.86 -5.26
CA HIS A 148 10.16 -20.10 -5.66
C HIS A 148 8.83 -20.25 -4.90
N GLY A 149 7.75 -20.44 -5.64
CA GLY A 149 6.38 -20.50 -5.11
C GLY A 149 5.49 -19.36 -5.61
N THR A 150 4.22 -19.44 -5.27
CA THR A 150 3.25 -18.42 -5.66
C THR A 150 3.47 -17.15 -4.83
N SER A 151 3.71 -16.03 -5.49
CA SER A 151 3.91 -14.74 -4.82
C SER A 151 2.65 -14.27 -4.10
N PRO A 152 2.77 -13.38 -3.07
CA PRO A 152 1.60 -12.78 -2.42
C PRO A 152 0.67 -12.09 -3.42
N PHE A 153 1.23 -11.38 -4.38
CA PHE A 153 0.48 -10.69 -5.43
C PHE A 153 -0.31 -11.68 -6.30
N GLN A 154 0.32 -12.79 -6.72
CA GLN A 154 -0.36 -13.80 -7.51
C GLN A 154 -1.46 -14.52 -6.71
N ARG A 155 -1.22 -14.85 -5.43
CA ARG A 155 -2.25 -15.44 -4.56
C ARG A 155 -3.49 -14.56 -4.47
N LEU A 156 -3.31 -13.25 -4.29
CA LEU A 156 -4.42 -12.31 -4.23
C LEU A 156 -5.19 -12.26 -5.57
N ARG A 157 -4.47 -12.25 -6.71
CA ARG A 157 -5.11 -12.32 -8.04
C ARG A 157 -5.89 -13.61 -8.25
N ASP A 158 -5.31 -14.75 -7.85
CA ASP A 158 -5.96 -16.06 -7.98
C ASP A 158 -7.23 -16.14 -7.14
N GLU A 159 -7.21 -15.59 -5.91
CA GLU A 159 -8.39 -15.50 -5.07
C GLU A 159 -9.46 -14.59 -5.69
N ALA A 160 -9.08 -13.43 -6.17
CA ALA A 160 -9.98 -12.51 -6.87
C ALA A 160 -10.60 -13.16 -8.12
N ALA A 161 -9.80 -13.86 -8.92
CA ALA A 161 -10.27 -14.56 -10.12
C ALA A 161 -11.28 -15.69 -9.80
N LYS A 162 -11.08 -16.38 -8.68
CA LYS A 162 -12.00 -17.42 -8.19
C LYS A 162 -13.36 -16.85 -7.78
N HIS A 163 -13.38 -15.69 -7.16
CA HIS A 163 -14.60 -15.08 -6.61
C HIS A 163 -15.22 -13.99 -7.49
N LYS A 164 -14.43 -13.37 -8.37
CA LYS A 164 -14.84 -12.29 -9.30
C LYS A 164 -15.65 -11.18 -8.59
N SER A 165 -16.86 -10.89 -9.06
CA SER A 165 -17.74 -9.90 -8.45
C SER A 165 -18.14 -10.24 -6.99
N ASN A 166 -17.96 -11.48 -6.56
CA ASN A 166 -18.19 -11.91 -5.19
C ASN A 166 -16.96 -11.79 -4.29
N TRP A 167 -15.82 -11.40 -4.83
CA TRP A 167 -14.62 -11.17 -4.02
C TRP A 167 -14.87 -10.05 -3.00
N PRO A 168 -14.55 -10.27 -1.70
CA PRO A 168 -14.90 -9.32 -0.65
C PRO A 168 -14.46 -7.86 -0.89
N PRO A 169 -13.24 -7.56 -1.36
CA PRO A 169 -12.85 -6.19 -1.71
C PRO A 169 -13.73 -5.56 -2.80
N ILE A 170 -14.13 -6.31 -3.83
CA ILE A 170 -15.04 -5.82 -4.89
C ILE A 170 -16.42 -5.53 -4.30
N LYS A 171 -16.98 -6.44 -3.50
CA LYS A 171 -18.26 -6.21 -2.81
C LYS A 171 -18.23 -5.00 -1.88
N ALA A 172 -17.08 -4.70 -1.32
CA ALA A 172 -16.87 -3.53 -0.48
C ALA A 172 -16.80 -2.20 -1.25
N GLY A 173 -16.80 -2.25 -2.58
CA GLY A 173 -16.75 -1.06 -3.43
C GLY A 173 -15.35 -0.67 -3.90
N MET A 174 -14.31 -1.43 -3.54
CA MET A 174 -12.98 -1.19 -4.11
C MET A 174 -13.02 -1.37 -5.63
N PHE A 175 -12.20 -0.59 -6.34
CA PHE A 175 -12.15 -0.59 -7.82
C PHE A 175 -13.53 -0.30 -8.46
N GLY A 176 -14.35 0.51 -7.77
CA GLY A 176 -15.72 0.83 -8.22
C GLY A 176 -16.68 -0.37 -8.19
N GLY A 177 -16.37 -1.42 -7.45
CA GLY A 177 -17.16 -2.66 -7.41
C GLY A 177 -17.06 -3.51 -8.68
N ASP A 178 -16.08 -3.23 -9.55
CA ASP A 178 -15.90 -3.89 -10.84
C ASP A 178 -14.65 -4.80 -10.83
N TYR A 179 -14.88 -6.10 -10.95
CA TYR A 179 -13.81 -7.10 -11.01
C TYR A 179 -12.92 -6.91 -12.25
N LYS A 180 -13.50 -6.56 -13.42
CA LYS A 180 -12.71 -6.37 -14.63
C LYS A 180 -11.74 -5.19 -14.48
N ARG A 181 -12.21 -4.10 -13.88
CA ARG A 181 -11.37 -2.94 -13.57
C ARG A 181 -10.21 -3.32 -12.64
N PHE A 182 -10.48 -4.12 -11.59
CA PHE A 182 -9.41 -4.66 -10.74
C PHE A 182 -8.42 -5.48 -11.54
N GLU A 183 -8.88 -6.41 -12.39
CA GLU A 183 -8.01 -7.30 -13.17
C GLU A 183 -7.12 -6.53 -14.12
N ASP A 184 -7.66 -5.55 -14.85
CA ASP A 184 -6.91 -4.67 -15.75
C ASP A 184 -5.81 -3.89 -15.01
N ILE A 185 -6.11 -3.39 -13.80
CA ILE A 185 -5.14 -2.68 -12.96
C ILE A 185 -4.07 -3.63 -12.43
N ALA A 186 -4.48 -4.79 -11.92
CA ALA A 186 -3.56 -5.76 -11.34
C ALA A 186 -2.60 -6.34 -12.39
N GLU A 187 -3.08 -6.60 -13.61
CA GLU A 187 -2.24 -7.05 -14.73
C GLU A 187 -1.22 -5.98 -15.12
N HIS A 188 -1.68 -4.74 -15.30
CA HIS A 188 -0.77 -3.61 -15.59
C HIS A 188 0.29 -3.45 -14.50
N TYR A 189 -0.13 -3.46 -13.24
CA TYR A 189 0.77 -3.30 -12.09
C TYR A 189 1.82 -4.43 -12.03
N GLN A 190 1.39 -5.66 -12.30
CA GLN A 190 2.29 -6.81 -12.33
C GLN A 190 3.32 -6.72 -13.44
N THR A 191 2.89 -6.34 -14.64
CA THR A 191 3.75 -6.32 -15.85
C THR A 191 4.68 -5.12 -15.85
N GLU A 192 4.12 -3.92 -15.65
CA GLU A 192 4.85 -2.67 -15.84
C GLU A 192 5.54 -2.16 -14.59
N ILE A 193 5.08 -2.57 -13.39
CA ILE A 193 5.66 -2.12 -12.14
C ILE A 193 6.52 -3.22 -11.52
N ILE A 194 5.89 -4.33 -11.08
CA ILE A 194 6.62 -5.40 -10.39
C ILE A 194 7.61 -6.10 -11.33
N GLY A 195 7.20 -6.36 -12.58
CA GLY A 195 8.01 -7.07 -13.58
C GLY A 195 9.28 -6.31 -13.98
N GLN A 196 9.27 -4.99 -13.90
CA GLN A 196 10.40 -4.14 -14.25
C GLN A 196 11.36 -3.85 -13.09
N LEU A 197 10.98 -4.22 -11.87
CA LEU A 197 11.85 -4.02 -10.72
C LEU A 197 13.13 -4.85 -10.84
N ARG A 198 14.25 -4.16 -10.86
CA ARG A 198 15.58 -4.79 -10.79
C ARG A 198 16.00 -4.87 -9.34
N TRP A 199 15.72 -6.02 -8.73
CA TRP A 199 16.24 -6.36 -7.41
C TRP A 199 17.66 -6.96 -7.60
N PHE A 200 18.68 -6.22 -7.24
CA PHE A 200 20.08 -6.68 -7.35
C PHE A 200 20.49 -7.47 -6.13
#